data_dad25e7e46699e259943e7c50f06d044
#
_entry.id   dad25e7e46699e259943e7c50f06d044
#
_cell.length_a   1.000
_cell.length_b   1.000
_cell.length_c   1.000
_cell.angle_alpha   90.00
_cell.angle_beta   90.00
_cell.angle_gamma   90.00
#
_symmetry.space_group_name_H-M   'P 1'
#
loop_
_entity.id
_entity.type
_entity.pdbx_description
1 polymer ?
#
loop_
_entity_poly.entity_id
_entity_poly.type
_entity_poly.pdbx_seq_one_letter_code
_entity_poly.pdbx_strand_id
1 'polypeptide(L)'
;VYKRQEYGCGCDCSSMTELMMADALGFQGEEIMFSSNDTPAEEFAFAAKIGATINLDDFTHIDYLEKTIGYIPETISCRYNPGGVFKISNSIMDNPGDAKYGFTHDQILEGYKILKEKGAKRFGIHAFLASNTVTNDYYPTLAKTLFETVVEIKEKTGVKMDFINLSGGVGIPYRPGEEGNDIRAIGEGVCRVYEEVLVPAGMGDVAIYTEMGRFMMGPYGCLVTTAIHEKHTHKEYIGVDACAVNLMRPAMYGAYHHITVMGKEDAPCD
;
A
#
# COMPACT_ATOMS: atom_id res chain seq x y z
N VAL A 1 3.72 -10.13 14.83
CA VAL A 1 2.30 -9.96 14.53
C VAL A 1 1.52 -9.66 15.79
N TYR A 2 1.56 -10.50 16.84
CA TYR A 2 0.81 -10.29 18.10
C TYR A 2 1.02 -8.91 18.73
N LYS A 3 2.27 -8.42 18.78
CA LYS A 3 2.54 -7.07 19.31
C LYS A 3 1.85 -5.94 18.54
N ARG A 4 1.64 -6.10 17.23
CA ARG A 4 0.93 -5.10 16.43
C ARG A 4 -0.55 -5.07 16.77
N GLN A 5 -1.18 -6.23 17.00
CA GLN A 5 -2.56 -6.30 17.47
C GLN A 5 -2.73 -5.63 18.82
N GLU A 6 -1.77 -5.80 19.76
CA GLU A 6 -1.78 -5.11 21.05
C GLU A 6 -1.79 -3.58 20.93
N TYR A 7 -1.23 -3.05 19.83
CA TYR A 7 -1.25 -1.62 19.49
C TYR A 7 -2.42 -1.20 18.61
N GLY A 8 -3.39 -2.09 18.35
CA GLY A 8 -4.55 -1.82 17.53
C GLY A 8 -4.25 -1.75 16.02
N CYS A 9 -3.14 -2.33 15.56
CA CYS A 9 -2.84 -2.42 14.14
C CYS A 9 -3.58 -3.60 13.51
N GLY A 10 -4.18 -3.36 12.34
CA GLY A 10 -4.67 -4.41 11.45
C GLY A 10 -3.59 -4.94 10.50
N CYS A 11 -4.04 -5.61 9.45
CA CYS A 11 -3.18 -6.06 8.35
C CYS A 11 -3.79 -5.71 7.00
N ASP A 12 -2.92 -5.44 6.03
CA ASP A 12 -3.26 -5.38 4.62
C ASP A 12 -2.92 -6.72 3.95
N CYS A 13 -3.86 -7.22 3.14
CA CYS A 13 -3.75 -8.47 2.41
C CYS A 13 -3.98 -8.21 0.92
N SER A 14 -3.15 -8.82 0.07
CA SER A 14 -3.24 -8.67 -1.39
C SER A 14 -3.42 -10.02 -2.10
N SER A 15 -3.60 -11.11 -1.36
CA SER A 15 -3.73 -12.47 -1.90
C SER A 15 -4.49 -13.40 -0.96
N MET A 16 -4.94 -14.54 -1.49
CA MET A 16 -5.55 -15.61 -0.71
C MET A 16 -4.67 -16.06 0.47
N THR A 17 -3.38 -16.22 0.22
CA THR A 17 -2.44 -16.68 1.26
C THR A 17 -2.39 -15.71 2.43
N GLU A 18 -2.35 -14.40 2.16
CA GLU A 18 -2.33 -13.38 3.21
C GLU A 18 -3.66 -13.32 3.96
N LEU A 19 -4.79 -13.45 3.29
CA LEU A 19 -6.11 -13.58 3.95
C LEU A 19 -6.17 -14.81 4.87
N MET A 20 -5.67 -15.96 4.42
CA MET A 20 -5.60 -17.17 5.24
C MET A 20 -4.68 -16.99 6.45
N MET A 21 -3.55 -16.28 6.27
CA MET A 21 -2.64 -15.97 7.38
C MET A 21 -3.28 -15.01 8.39
N ALA A 22 -4.01 -14.00 7.91
CA ALA A 22 -4.73 -13.05 8.76
C ALA A 22 -5.80 -13.77 9.60
N ASP A 23 -6.62 -14.62 8.99
CA ASP A 23 -7.63 -15.45 9.66
C ASP A 23 -6.99 -16.38 10.70
N ALA A 24 -5.91 -17.09 10.34
CA ALA A 24 -5.20 -17.99 11.26
C ALA A 24 -4.55 -17.25 12.45
N LEU A 25 -4.23 -15.97 12.31
CA LEU A 25 -3.70 -15.11 13.36
C LEU A 25 -4.80 -14.46 14.21
N GLY A 26 -6.08 -14.67 13.87
CA GLY A 26 -7.23 -14.18 14.60
C GLY A 26 -7.63 -12.73 14.30
N PHE A 27 -7.13 -12.13 13.21
CA PHE A 27 -7.65 -10.86 12.71
C PHE A 27 -9.07 -11.05 12.16
N GLN A 28 -9.94 -10.09 12.39
CA GLN A 28 -11.33 -10.17 11.97
C GLN A 28 -11.88 -8.82 11.47
N GLY A 29 -12.79 -8.92 10.50
CA GLY A 29 -13.56 -7.76 10.07
C GLY A 29 -12.67 -6.61 9.55
N GLU A 30 -12.90 -5.44 10.10
CA GLU A 30 -12.21 -4.19 9.71
C GLU A 30 -10.72 -4.13 10.11
N GLU A 31 -10.24 -5.10 10.89
CA GLU A 31 -8.79 -5.26 11.13
C GLU A 31 -8.05 -5.76 9.87
N ILE A 32 -8.80 -6.23 8.86
CA ILE A 32 -8.24 -6.72 7.60
C ILE A 32 -8.67 -5.79 6.47
N MET A 33 -7.70 -5.16 5.80
CA MET A 33 -7.88 -4.51 4.51
C MET A 33 -7.50 -5.52 3.42
N PHE A 34 -8.36 -5.72 2.43
CA PHE A 34 -8.06 -6.58 1.29
C PHE A 34 -7.92 -5.74 0.02
N SER A 35 -6.68 -5.52 -0.42
CA SER A 35 -6.29 -4.65 -1.53
C SER A 35 -5.61 -5.48 -2.64
N SER A 36 -6.41 -6.21 -3.41
CA SER A 36 -5.94 -6.98 -4.57
C SER A 36 -6.32 -6.28 -5.88
N ASN A 37 -5.51 -6.42 -6.93
CA ASN A 37 -5.73 -5.71 -8.20
C ASN A 37 -6.19 -6.60 -9.38
N ASP A 38 -6.02 -7.91 -9.26
CA ASP A 38 -6.44 -8.89 -10.29
C ASP A 38 -7.11 -10.06 -9.56
N THR A 39 -8.23 -9.74 -8.93
CA THR A 39 -8.81 -10.53 -7.84
C THR A 39 -9.69 -11.67 -8.35
N PRO A 40 -9.32 -12.94 -8.13
CA PRO A 40 -10.16 -14.08 -8.41
C PRO A 40 -11.43 -14.11 -7.54
N ALA A 41 -12.47 -14.80 -8.02
CA ALA A 41 -13.74 -14.90 -7.31
C ALA A 41 -13.60 -15.52 -5.91
N GLU A 42 -12.76 -16.54 -5.77
CA GLU A 42 -12.49 -17.20 -4.49
C GLU A 42 -11.86 -16.29 -3.45
N GLU A 43 -11.04 -15.34 -3.86
CA GLU A 43 -10.43 -14.36 -2.95
C GLU A 43 -11.46 -13.36 -2.45
N PHE A 44 -12.33 -12.83 -3.32
CA PHE A 44 -13.47 -12.00 -2.91
C PHE A 44 -14.40 -12.74 -1.96
N ALA A 45 -14.73 -14.00 -2.30
CA ALA A 45 -15.60 -14.81 -1.45
C ALA A 45 -14.98 -15.08 -0.07
N PHE A 46 -13.68 -15.35 -0.01
CA PHE A 46 -12.99 -15.58 1.27
C PHE A 46 -12.85 -14.30 2.08
N ALA A 47 -12.46 -13.18 1.45
CA ALA A 47 -12.40 -11.87 2.11
C ALA A 47 -13.76 -11.47 2.71
N ALA A 48 -14.85 -11.64 1.95
CA ALA A 48 -16.20 -11.39 2.44
C ALA A 48 -16.59 -12.32 3.60
N LYS A 49 -16.21 -13.61 3.53
CA LYS A 49 -16.49 -14.60 4.58
C LYS A 49 -15.86 -14.24 5.92
N ILE A 50 -14.63 -13.73 5.92
CA ILE A 50 -13.94 -13.32 7.15
C ILE A 50 -14.25 -11.87 7.55
N GLY A 51 -15.10 -11.17 6.78
CA GLY A 51 -15.56 -9.81 7.04
C GLY A 51 -14.52 -8.72 6.73
N ALA A 52 -13.47 -9.03 5.97
CA ALA A 52 -12.45 -8.06 5.59
C ALA A 52 -13.04 -6.87 4.84
N THR A 53 -12.47 -5.68 5.04
CA THR A 53 -12.77 -4.51 4.23
C THR A 53 -12.19 -4.70 2.84
N ILE A 54 -13.05 -4.86 1.84
CA ILE A 54 -12.64 -5.05 0.45
C ILE A 54 -12.37 -3.69 -0.19
N ASN A 55 -11.18 -3.54 -0.79
CA ASN A 55 -10.79 -2.39 -1.58
C ASN A 55 -10.82 -2.76 -3.07
N LEU A 56 -11.79 -2.23 -3.80
CA LEU A 56 -11.96 -2.49 -5.23
C LEU A 56 -10.88 -1.74 -6.03
N ASP A 57 -10.17 -2.43 -6.89
CA ASP A 57 -9.11 -1.85 -7.71
C ASP A 57 -9.61 -1.29 -9.05
N ASP A 58 -10.74 -1.78 -9.55
CA ASP A 58 -11.29 -1.38 -10.85
C ASP A 58 -12.82 -1.25 -10.81
N PHE A 59 -13.35 -0.38 -11.67
CA PHE A 59 -14.80 -0.15 -11.78
C PHE A 59 -15.59 -1.42 -12.07
N THR A 60 -15.05 -2.32 -12.89
CA THR A 60 -15.69 -3.61 -13.22
C THR A 60 -15.77 -4.57 -12.03
N HIS A 61 -14.94 -4.35 -11.02
CA HIS A 61 -14.98 -5.17 -9.80
C HIS A 61 -16.27 -4.99 -8.99
N ILE A 62 -17.03 -3.90 -9.18
CA ILE A 62 -18.32 -3.69 -8.49
C ILE A 62 -19.30 -4.81 -8.86
N ASP A 63 -19.54 -5.01 -10.14
CA ASP A 63 -20.46 -6.04 -10.61
C ASP A 63 -19.88 -7.45 -10.42
N TYR A 64 -18.57 -7.59 -10.55
CA TYR A 64 -17.90 -8.87 -10.35
C TYR A 64 -17.99 -9.34 -8.90
N LEU A 65 -17.78 -8.45 -7.93
CA LEU A 65 -17.95 -8.73 -6.51
C LEU A 65 -19.42 -9.12 -6.19
N GLU A 66 -20.38 -8.30 -6.61
CA GLU A 66 -21.81 -8.59 -6.36
C GLU A 66 -22.21 -9.94 -6.98
N LYS A 67 -21.78 -10.23 -8.20
CA LYS A 67 -22.03 -11.53 -8.84
C LYS A 67 -21.39 -12.68 -8.09
N THR A 68 -20.22 -12.47 -7.50
CA THR A 68 -19.46 -13.52 -6.81
C THR A 68 -20.07 -13.88 -5.46
N ILE A 69 -20.44 -12.88 -4.65
CA ILE A 69 -20.90 -13.10 -3.28
C ILE A 69 -22.40 -12.86 -3.09
N GLY A 70 -23.08 -12.31 -4.10
CA GLY A 70 -24.53 -12.07 -4.09
C GLY A 70 -24.98 -10.74 -3.47
N TYR A 71 -24.06 -9.90 -3.00
CA TYR A 71 -24.33 -8.59 -2.40
C TYR A 71 -23.11 -7.69 -2.46
N ILE A 72 -23.29 -6.41 -2.12
CA ILE A 72 -22.16 -5.49 -1.84
C ILE A 72 -22.01 -5.34 -0.32
N PRO A 73 -20.79 -5.52 0.24
CA PRO A 73 -20.54 -5.34 1.66
C PRO A 73 -20.96 -3.95 2.18
N GLU A 74 -21.40 -3.89 3.43
CA GLU A 74 -21.79 -2.63 4.07
C GLU A 74 -20.63 -1.63 4.13
N THR A 75 -19.42 -2.12 4.40
CA THR A 75 -18.18 -1.33 4.34
C THR A 75 -17.39 -1.70 3.09
N ILE A 76 -17.10 -0.73 2.25
CA ILE A 76 -16.39 -0.92 0.98
C ILE A 76 -15.42 0.23 0.72
N SER A 77 -14.30 -0.06 0.10
CA SER A 77 -13.30 0.91 -0.34
C SER A 77 -13.04 0.81 -1.84
N CYS A 78 -12.64 1.90 -2.46
CA CYS A 78 -12.17 1.89 -3.85
C CYS A 78 -10.78 2.50 -3.94
N ARG A 79 -9.93 1.92 -4.78
CA ARG A 79 -8.62 2.47 -5.10
C ARG A 79 -8.76 3.55 -6.15
N TYR A 80 -8.26 4.73 -5.85
CA TYR A 80 -8.27 5.87 -6.75
C TYR A 80 -6.95 5.98 -7.51
N ASN A 81 -7.05 6.24 -8.81
CA ASN A 81 -5.94 6.61 -9.69
C ASN A 81 -6.16 8.03 -10.20
N PRO A 82 -5.39 9.02 -9.74
CA PRO A 82 -5.54 10.41 -10.16
C PRO A 82 -5.11 10.65 -11.61
N GLY A 83 -4.46 9.67 -12.26
CA GLY A 83 -3.84 9.86 -13.56
C GLY A 83 -2.65 10.81 -13.53
N GLY A 84 -2.17 11.21 -14.72
CA GLY A 84 -1.07 12.17 -14.85
C GLY A 84 0.29 11.63 -14.41
N VAL A 85 1.19 12.52 -14.07
CA VAL A 85 2.56 12.22 -13.62
C VAL A 85 2.73 12.67 -12.17
N PHE A 86 3.06 11.74 -11.29
CA PHE A 86 3.33 12.00 -9.88
C PHE A 86 4.85 12.07 -9.64
N LYS A 87 5.43 13.26 -9.74
CA LYS A 87 6.89 13.48 -9.83
C LYS A 87 7.70 13.29 -8.54
N ILE A 88 7.15 12.68 -7.49
CA ILE A 88 7.81 12.59 -6.17
C ILE A 88 8.38 11.19 -5.91
N SER A 89 8.23 10.26 -6.84
CA SER A 89 8.66 8.87 -6.66
C SER A 89 9.81 8.45 -7.55
N ASN A 90 10.40 7.33 -7.22
CA ASN A 90 11.34 6.61 -8.09
C ASN A 90 10.57 5.86 -9.20
N SER A 91 11.20 5.65 -10.31
CA SER A 91 10.73 5.32 -11.66
C SER A 91 9.67 4.20 -11.86
N ILE A 92 9.24 3.49 -10.83
CA ILE A 92 8.33 2.34 -10.99
C ILE A 92 6.85 2.75 -11.05
N MET A 93 6.50 3.91 -10.46
CA MET A 93 5.13 4.40 -10.39
C MET A 93 5.00 5.91 -10.67
N ASP A 94 5.98 6.49 -11.36
CA ASP A 94 6.05 7.92 -11.65
C ASP A 94 4.94 8.40 -12.60
N ASN A 95 4.23 7.48 -13.25
CA ASN A 95 3.18 7.79 -14.19
C ASN A 95 1.89 7.01 -13.88
N PRO A 96 1.06 7.49 -12.92
CA PRO A 96 -0.23 6.88 -12.63
C PRO A 96 -1.13 6.74 -13.87
N GLY A 97 -0.95 7.58 -14.88
CA GLY A 97 -1.68 7.51 -16.15
C GLY A 97 -1.40 6.23 -16.96
N ASP A 98 -0.22 5.62 -16.78
CA ASP A 98 0.16 4.35 -17.45
C ASP A 98 -0.03 3.13 -16.53
N ALA A 99 -0.38 3.36 -15.26
CA ALA A 99 -0.59 2.29 -14.30
C ALA A 99 -1.94 1.60 -14.52
N LYS A 100 -1.96 0.27 -14.38
CA LYS A 100 -3.19 -0.54 -14.50
C LYS A 100 -4.13 -0.44 -13.29
N TYR A 101 -3.78 0.31 -12.27
CA TYR A 101 -4.41 0.29 -10.96
C TYR A 101 -5.37 1.44 -10.75
N GLY A 102 -6.54 1.14 -10.17
CA GLY A 102 -7.44 2.11 -9.59
C GLY A 102 -8.47 2.71 -10.55
N PHE A 103 -9.53 3.21 -9.97
CA PHE A 103 -10.60 3.94 -10.65
C PHE A 103 -10.09 5.29 -11.14
N THR A 104 -10.39 5.65 -12.37
CA THR A 104 -10.20 7.01 -12.86
C THR A 104 -11.12 8.00 -12.13
N HIS A 105 -10.90 9.31 -12.35
CA HIS A 105 -11.68 10.35 -11.68
C HIS A 105 -13.19 10.23 -11.93
N ASP A 106 -13.60 10.00 -13.17
CA ASP A 106 -15.04 9.87 -13.49
C ASP A 106 -15.60 8.54 -12.94
N GLN A 107 -14.83 7.48 -13.02
CA GLN A 107 -15.23 6.17 -12.51
C GLN A 107 -15.38 6.16 -10.98
N ILE A 108 -14.55 6.90 -10.23
CA ILE A 108 -14.66 6.92 -8.77
C ILE A 108 -15.93 7.63 -8.31
N LEU A 109 -16.32 8.71 -8.99
CA LEU A 109 -17.56 9.43 -8.72
C LEU A 109 -18.79 8.57 -9.00
N GLU A 110 -18.81 7.88 -10.13
CA GLU A 110 -19.92 7.00 -10.50
C GLU A 110 -19.94 5.73 -9.66
N GLY A 111 -18.78 5.15 -9.38
CA GLY A 111 -18.65 3.95 -8.56
C GLY A 111 -19.26 4.11 -7.17
N TYR A 112 -19.01 5.22 -6.49
CA TYR A 112 -19.59 5.43 -5.16
C TYR A 112 -21.11 5.64 -5.20
N LYS A 113 -21.68 6.20 -6.25
CA LYS A 113 -23.16 6.28 -6.41
C LYS A 113 -23.72 4.86 -6.53
N ILE A 114 -23.16 4.06 -7.43
CA ILE A 114 -23.57 2.66 -7.65
C ILE A 114 -23.44 1.85 -6.37
N LEU A 115 -22.31 1.92 -5.66
CA LEU A 115 -22.10 1.21 -4.41
C LEU A 115 -23.11 1.57 -3.34
N LYS A 116 -23.44 2.86 -3.22
CA LYS A 116 -24.47 3.34 -2.30
C LYS A 116 -25.86 2.80 -2.68
N GLU A 117 -26.22 2.82 -3.96
CA GLU A 117 -27.48 2.26 -4.47
C GLU A 117 -27.57 0.75 -4.24
N LYS A 118 -26.44 0.04 -4.34
CA LYS A 118 -26.33 -1.40 -4.06
C LYS A 118 -26.30 -1.75 -2.56
N GLY A 119 -26.37 -0.76 -1.67
CA GLY A 119 -26.55 -0.97 -0.23
C GLY A 119 -25.34 -0.75 0.65
N ALA A 120 -24.21 -0.31 0.12
CA ALA A 120 -23.06 0.08 0.93
C ALA A 120 -23.43 1.30 1.79
N LYS A 121 -22.92 1.37 3.02
CA LYS A 121 -23.22 2.42 4.01
C LYS A 121 -21.98 3.13 4.52
N ARG A 122 -20.86 2.43 4.57
CA ARG A 122 -19.56 2.93 5.04
C ARG A 122 -18.57 2.86 3.90
N PHE A 123 -17.88 3.97 3.65
CA PHE A 123 -17.06 4.13 2.47
C PHE A 123 -15.63 4.50 2.84
N GLY A 124 -14.69 3.84 2.18
CA GLY A 124 -13.28 4.21 2.22
C GLY A 124 -12.76 4.56 0.84
N ILE A 125 -11.67 5.29 0.78
CA ILE A 125 -10.89 5.51 -0.43
C ILE A 125 -9.42 5.16 -0.17
N HIS A 126 -8.75 4.63 -1.17
CA HIS A 126 -7.35 4.20 -1.11
C HIS A 126 -6.60 4.74 -2.33
N ALA A 127 -5.33 5.05 -2.20
CA ALA A 127 -4.45 5.26 -3.34
C ALA A 127 -3.01 4.86 -3.00
N PHE A 128 -2.35 4.19 -3.94
CA PHE A 128 -0.95 3.81 -3.85
C PHE A 128 -0.22 4.29 -5.09
N LEU A 129 0.55 5.38 -4.97
CA LEU A 129 1.17 6.09 -6.10
C LEU A 129 2.69 5.98 -6.13
N ALA A 130 3.31 5.42 -5.10
CA ALA A 130 4.77 5.32 -5.03
C ALA A 130 5.24 4.16 -4.15
N SER A 131 6.48 3.73 -4.33
CA SER A 131 7.13 2.70 -3.54
C SER A 131 8.55 3.10 -3.19
N ASN A 132 8.91 2.97 -1.91
CA ASN A 132 10.23 3.31 -1.37
C ASN A 132 10.65 4.76 -1.65
N THR A 133 9.77 5.72 -1.41
CA THR A 133 10.13 7.15 -1.46
C THR A 133 10.90 7.54 -0.22
N VAL A 134 12.04 8.19 -0.41
CA VAL A 134 12.91 8.68 0.68
C VAL A 134 12.79 10.20 0.77
N THR A 135 11.54 10.70 0.85
CA THR A 135 11.20 12.11 1.03
C THR A 135 10.02 12.27 1.96
N ASN A 136 10.06 13.28 2.81
CA ASN A 136 8.97 13.59 3.74
C ASN A 136 7.74 14.22 3.06
N ASP A 137 7.85 14.64 1.80
CA ASP A 137 6.81 15.38 1.08
C ASP A 137 5.80 14.46 0.37
N TYR A 138 6.14 13.19 0.16
CA TYR A 138 5.29 12.25 -0.57
C TYR A 138 3.91 12.07 0.09
N TYR A 139 3.89 11.72 1.36
CA TYR A 139 2.64 11.45 2.08
C TYR A 139 1.75 12.67 2.23
N PRO A 140 2.24 13.86 2.64
CA PRO A 140 1.42 15.06 2.65
C PRO A 140 0.83 15.43 1.28
N THR A 141 1.59 15.22 0.19
CA THR A 141 1.12 15.47 -1.17
C THR A 141 0.03 14.48 -1.59
N LEU A 142 0.22 13.18 -1.30
CA LEU A 142 -0.80 12.15 -1.52
C LEU A 142 -2.06 12.45 -0.70
N ALA A 143 -1.89 12.78 0.58
CA ALA A 143 -3.00 13.15 1.46
C ALA A 143 -3.80 14.32 0.89
N LYS A 144 -3.14 15.38 0.41
CA LYS A 144 -3.81 16.52 -0.22
C LYS A 144 -4.65 16.08 -1.40
N THR A 145 -4.07 15.30 -2.31
CA THR A 145 -4.80 14.79 -3.49
C THR A 145 -6.04 13.99 -3.10
N LEU A 146 -5.91 13.07 -2.14
CA LEU A 146 -7.04 12.24 -1.71
C LEU A 146 -8.09 13.05 -0.94
N PHE A 147 -7.67 13.96 -0.08
CA PHE A 147 -8.61 14.78 0.72
C PHE A 147 -9.44 15.72 -0.17
N GLU A 148 -8.80 16.36 -1.16
CA GLU A 148 -9.51 17.18 -2.15
C GLU A 148 -10.51 16.33 -2.97
N THR A 149 -10.09 15.12 -3.39
CA THR A 149 -10.98 14.18 -4.11
C THR A 149 -12.16 13.74 -3.24
N VAL A 150 -11.93 13.46 -1.97
CA VAL A 150 -12.97 13.03 -1.02
C VAL A 150 -14.01 14.15 -0.77
N VAL A 151 -13.57 15.39 -0.68
CA VAL A 151 -14.49 16.55 -0.60
C VAL A 151 -15.34 16.63 -1.86
N GLU A 152 -14.75 16.51 -3.04
CA GLU A 152 -15.46 16.51 -4.32
C GLU A 152 -16.47 15.34 -4.43
N ILE A 153 -16.09 14.14 -4.01
CA ILE A 153 -17.01 12.98 -3.98
C ILE A 153 -18.22 13.30 -3.12
N LYS A 154 -18.03 13.85 -1.93
CA LYS A 154 -19.14 14.25 -1.05
C LYS A 154 -20.05 15.27 -1.70
N GLU A 155 -19.49 16.30 -2.33
CA GLU A 155 -20.25 17.36 -2.99
C GLU A 155 -21.07 16.86 -4.18
N LYS A 156 -20.47 15.99 -5.01
CA LYS A 156 -21.09 15.52 -6.26
C LYS A 156 -22.02 14.33 -6.08
N THR A 157 -21.78 13.48 -5.08
CA THR A 157 -22.49 12.20 -4.90
C THR A 157 -23.28 12.11 -3.60
N GLY A 158 -23.01 12.99 -2.66
CA GLY A 158 -23.55 12.89 -1.29
C GLY A 158 -23.02 11.68 -0.52
N VAL A 159 -21.92 11.07 -0.96
CA VAL A 159 -21.21 10.01 -0.25
C VAL A 159 -20.11 10.61 0.60
N LYS A 160 -20.16 10.40 1.91
CA LYS A 160 -19.12 10.81 2.85
C LYS A 160 -18.23 9.61 3.14
N MET A 161 -16.92 9.80 3.11
CA MET A 161 -15.97 8.77 3.51
C MET A 161 -15.94 8.61 5.04
N ASP A 162 -15.82 7.38 5.50
CA ASP A 162 -15.55 7.02 6.89
C ASP A 162 -14.06 6.93 7.14
N PHE A 163 -13.28 6.52 6.14
CA PHE A 163 -11.83 6.46 6.22
C PHE A 163 -11.15 6.76 4.88
N ILE A 164 -9.90 7.19 4.97
CA ILE A 164 -9.00 7.40 3.85
C ILE A 164 -7.72 6.61 4.11
N ASN A 165 -7.40 5.68 3.22
CA ASN A 165 -6.20 4.87 3.30
C ASN A 165 -5.11 5.46 2.40
N LEU A 166 -4.08 6.02 3.01
CA LEU A 166 -2.91 6.58 2.32
C LEU A 166 -1.93 5.50 1.85
N SER A 167 -2.27 4.21 2.07
CA SER A 167 -1.46 3.06 1.68
C SER A 167 -0.03 3.09 2.24
N GLY A 168 0.92 2.57 1.47
CA GLY A 168 2.34 2.51 1.78
C GLY A 168 3.17 3.55 1.02
N GLY A 169 4.37 3.16 0.65
CA GLY A 169 5.28 3.97 -0.16
C GLY A 169 6.39 4.68 0.61
N VAL A 170 6.22 4.92 1.91
CA VAL A 170 7.30 5.46 2.75
C VAL A 170 8.48 4.49 2.75
N GLY A 171 9.61 4.98 2.26
CA GLY A 171 10.82 4.19 2.04
C GLY A 171 11.76 4.16 3.23
N ILE A 172 12.78 3.35 3.05
CA ILE A 172 13.93 3.26 3.96
C ILE A 172 15.21 3.46 3.16
N PRO A 173 16.28 3.96 3.78
CA PRO A 173 17.60 4.01 3.16
C PRO A 173 18.13 2.57 3.04
N TYR A 174 18.67 2.24 1.88
CA TYR A 174 19.32 0.94 1.64
C TYR A 174 20.84 1.05 1.60
N ARG A 175 21.38 2.26 1.41
CA ARG A 175 22.83 2.48 1.39
C ARG A 175 23.29 2.99 2.76
N PRO A 176 24.46 2.55 3.24
CA PRO A 176 25.07 3.14 4.42
C PRO A 176 25.24 4.66 4.26
N GLY A 177 24.84 5.40 5.27
CA GLY A 177 24.94 6.87 5.29
C GLY A 177 23.82 7.62 4.56
N GLU A 178 22.88 6.96 3.93
CA GLU A 178 21.66 7.61 3.43
C GLU A 178 20.76 8.04 4.59
N GLU A 179 20.22 9.24 4.52
CA GLU A 179 19.23 9.73 5.49
C GLU A 179 17.87 9.07 5.21
N GLY A 180 17.22 8.66 6.27
CA GLY A 180 15.86 8.08 6.22
C GLY A 180 14.77 9.15 6.31
N ASN A 181 13.54 8.72 6.13
CA ASN A 181 12.36 9.55 6.34
C ASN A 181 12.17 9.90 7.82
N ASP A 182 11.78 11.15 8.10
CA ASP A 182 11.27 11.56 9.41
C ASP A 182 9.76 11.33 9.46
N ILE A 183 9.35 10.25 10.13
CA ILE A 183 7.94 9.87 10.25
C ILE A 183 7.11 10.91 11.02
N ARG A 184 7.73 11.69 11.91
CA ARG A 184 7.02 12.75 12.64
C ARG A 184 6.74 13.93 11.73
N ALA A 185 7.73 14.36 10.95
CA ALA A 185 7.55 15.41 9.94
C ALA A 185 6.49 15.02 8.90
N ILE A 186 6.49 13.75 8.47
CA ILE A 186 5.45 13.19 7.58
C ILE A 186 4.07 13.30 8.26
N GLY A 187 3.94 12.84 9.50
CA GLY A 187 2.68 12.89 10.25
C GLY A 187 2.17 14.31 10.45
N GLU A 188 3.04 15.24 10.85
CA GLU A 188 2.70 16.67 10.99
C GLU A 188 2.24 17.27 9.65
N GLY A 189 2.88 16.89 8.54
CA GLY A 189 2.49 17.31 7.20
C GLY A 189 1.08 16.81 6.83
N VAL A 190 0.78 15.55 7.09
CA VAL A 190 -0.56 14.97 6.85
C VAL A 190 -1.62 15.63 7.74
N CYS A 191 -1.33 15.84 9.03
CA CYS A 191 -2.24 16.50 9.96
C CYS A 191 -2.57 17.92 9.50
N ARG A 192 -1.57 18.67 9.04
CA ARG A 192 -1.78 20.04 8.51
C ARG A 192 -2.75 20.03 7.32
N VAL A 193 -2.53 19.14 6.37
CA VAL A 193 -3.41 19.00 5.19
C VAL A 193 -4.82 18.57 5.61
N TYR A 194 -4.94 17.70 6.60
CA TYR A 194 -6.22 17.27 7.15
C TYR A 194 -7.02 18.47 7.71
N GLU A 195 -6.34 19.29 8.52
CA GLU A 195 -6.93 20.50 9.10
C GLU A 195 -7.30 21.55 8.05
N GLU A 196 -6.51 21.66 6.99
CA GLU A 196 -6.73 22.62 5.90
C GLU A 196 -7.86 22.22 4.94
N VAL A 197 -8.05 20.91 4.69
CA VAL A 197 -8.98 20.42 3.65
C VAL A 197 -10.21 19.75 4.24
N LEU A 198 -10.06 18.76 5.10
CA LEU A 198 -11.19 17.95 5.58
C LEU A 198 -12.00 18.66 6.67
N VAL A 199 -11.35 19.31 7.61
CA VAL A 199 -12.06 19.97 8.72
C VAL A 199 -13.01 21.07 8.23
N PRO A 200 -12.61 21.99 7.33
CA PRO A 200 -13.53 23.01 6.79
C PRO A 200 -14.67 22.43 5.95
N ALA A 201 -14.45 21.26 5.33
CA ALA A 201 -15.47 20.54 4.57
C ALA A 201 -16.46 19.76 5.45
N GLY A 202 -16.34 19.86 6.79
CA GLY A 202 -17.19 19.12 7.73
C GLY A 202 -16.92 17.62 7.72
N MET A 203 -15.64 17.23 7.53
CA MET A 203 -15.16 15.85 7.47
C MET A 203 -14.02 15.61 8.47
N GLY A 204 -13.98 16.37 9.57
CA GLY A 204 -12.96 16.26 10.61
C GLY A 204 -13.08 14.99 11.49
N ASP A 205 -13.95 14.06 11.14
CA ASP A 205 -14.15 12.77 11.78
C ASP A 205 -13.72 11.57 10.91
N VAL A 206 -13.18 11.84 9.70
CA VAL A 206 -12.70 10.79 8.79
C VAL A 206 -11.41 10.16 9.33
N ALA A 207 -11.38 8.84 9.44
CA ALA A 207 -10.20 8.11 9.90
C ALA A 207 -9.11 8.05 8.82
N ILE A 208 -7.85 8.08 9.23
CA ILE A 208 -6.70 7.92 8.32
C ILE A 208 -6.05 6.56 8.56
N TYR A 209 -5.92 5.76 7.51
CA TYR A 209 -5.24 4.47 7.51
C TYR A 209 -3.93 4.54 6.73
N THR A 210 -2.98 3.70 7.10
CA THR A 210 -1.67 3.60 6.46
C THR A 210 -1.21 2.15 6.38
N GLU A 211 -0.44 1.80 5.33
CA GLU A 211 0.09 0.45 5.07
C GLU A 211 1.63 0.48 4.97
N MET A 212 2.30 0.96 6.00
CA MET A 212 3.74 1.25 6.00
C MET A 212 4.62 0.00 6.21
N GLY A 213 4.34 -1.12 5.53
CA GLY A 213 5.01 -2.40 5.73
C GLY A 213 6.54 -2.32 5.63
N ARG A 214 7.05 -1.74 4.54
CA ARG A 214 8.51 -1.59 4.34
C ARG A 214 9.16 -0.72 5.41
N PHE A 215 8.58 0.44 5.71
CA PHE A 215 9.09 1.34 6.73
C PHE A 215 9.19 0.67 8.10
N MET A 216 8.17 -0.12 8.43
CA MET A 216 8.08 -0.79 9.73
C MET A 216 8.98 -2.02 9.86
N MET A 217 9.18 -2.79 8.77
CA MET A 217 9.83 -4.10 8.82
C MET A 217 11.15 -4.18 8.06
N GLY A 218 11.31 -3.40 7.01
CA GLY A 218 12.46 -3.49 6.12
C GLY A 218 13.82 -3.33 6.82
N PRO A 219 13.97 -2.41 7.80
CA PRO A 219 15.24 -2.24 8.52
C PRO A 219 15.65 -3.43 9.40
N TYR A 220 14.72 -4.34 9.68
CA TYR A 220 14.92 -5.43 10.66
C TYR A 220 15.01 -6.81 10.01
N GLY A 221 15.01 -6.89 8.67
CA GLY A 221 15.13 -8.13 7.92
C GLY A 221 16.44 -8.21 7.16
N CYS A 222 17.01 -9.41 7.07
CA CYS A 222 18.18 -9.67 6.24
C CYS A 222 18.07 -11.06 5.58
N LEU A 223 18.72 -11.21 4.43
CA LEU A 223 18.97 -12.50 3.83
C LEU A 223 20.37 -12.97 4.28
N VAL A 224 20.42 -14.10 4.99
CA VAL A 224 21.67 -14.75 5.38
C VAL A 224 21.98 -15.84 4.38
N THR A 225 23.20 -15.85 3.87
CA THR A 225 23.66 -16.82 2.86
C THR A 225 25.12 -17.13 3.06
N THR A 226 25.56 -18.29 2.55
CA THR A 226 26.94 -18.76 2.67
C THR A 226 27.65 -18.62 1.33
N ALA A 227 28.87 -18.09 1.33
CA ALA A 227 29.75 -18.13 0.17
C ALA A 227 30.22 -19.56 -0.06
N ILE A 228 29.97 -20.14 -1.24
CA ILE A 228 30.24 -21.51 -1.58
C ILE A 228 31.29 -21.70 -2.69
N HIS A 229 31.45 -20.70 -3.55
CA HIS A 229 32.37 -20.73 -4.68
C HIS A 229 32.96 -19.35 -4.99
N GLU A 230 34.18 -19.38 -5.54
CA GLU A 230 34.79 -18.23 -6.20
C GLU A 230 34.90 -18.52 -7.70
N LYS A 231 34.66 -17.51 -8.53
CA LYS A 231 34.84 -17.60 -9.98
C LYS A 231 35.66 -16.41 -10.47
N HIS A 232 36.71 -16.72 -11.17
CA HIS A 232 37.65 -15.78 -11.76
C HIS A 232 37.50 -15.80 -13.28
N THR A 233 36.79 -14.82 -13.83
CA THR A 233 36.57 -14.67 -15.28
C THR A 233 37.05 -13.30 -15.73
N HIS A 234 36.22 -12.53 -16.47
CA HIS A 234 36.50 -11.12 -16.74
C HIS A 234 36.20 -10.22 -15.53
N LYS A 235 35.55 -10.77 -14.52
CA LYS A 235 35.28 -10.18 -13.21
C LYS A 235 35.38 -11.25 -12.15
N GLU A 236 35.56 -10.82 -10.91
CA GLU A 236 35.52 -11.67 -9.73
C GLU A 236 34.06 -11.87 -9.28
N TYR A 237 33.71 -13.11 -8.94
CA TYR A 237 32.37 -13.47 -8.47
C TYR A 237 32.47 -14.36 -7.24
N ILE A 238 31.60 -14.11 -6.29
CA ILE A 238 31.34 -15.01 -5.17
C ILE A 238 29.98 -15.68 -5.37
N GLY A 239 30.00 -17.00 -5.54
CA GLY A 239 28.81 -17.82 -5.57
C GLY A 239 28.29 -18.07 -4.16
N VAL A 240 26.98 -17.92 -3.98
CA VAL A 240 26.31 -18.12 -2.69
C VAL A 240 25.21 -19.18 -2.80
N ASP A 241 24.78 -19.74 -1.68
CA ASP A 241 23.70 -20.73 -1.58
C ASP A 241 22.28 -20.10 -1.63
N ALA A 242 22.18 -18.89 -2.17
CA ALA A 242 20.94 -18.18 -2.44
C ALA A 242 20.89 -17.77 -3.92
N CYS A 243 19.69 -17.53 -4.42
CA CYS A 243 19.49 -17.10 -5.80
C CYS A 243 18.43 -15.97 -5.90
N ALA A 244 18.15 -15.53 -7.13
CA ALA A 244 17.24 -14.41 -7.37
C ALA A 244 15.84 -14.60 -6.76
N VAL A 245 15.34 -15.82 -6.59
CA VAL A 245 14.03 -16.07 -5.96
C VAL A 245 14.02 -15.77 -4.45
N ASN A 246 15.19 -15.82 -3.80
CA ASN A 246 15.30 -15.48 -2.38
C ASN A 246 15.34 -13.96 -2.14
N LEU A 247 15.86 -13.20 -3.13
CA LEU A 247 15.90 -11.74 -3.11
C LEU A 247 15.75 -11.20 -4.54
N MET A 248 14.52 -11.06 -5.00
CA MET A 248 14.22 -10.73 -6.41
C MET A 248 14.52 -9.26 -6.78
N ARG A 249 14.43 -8.33 -5.84
CA ARG A 249 14.51 -6.90 -6.11
C ARG A 249 15.76 -6.44 -6.87
N PRO A 250 16.98 -6.91 -6.59
CA PRO A 250 18.15 -6.54 -7.37
C PRO A 250 18.04 -6.95 -8.84
N ALA A 251 17.55 -8.16 -9.12
CA ALA A 251 17.45 -8.70 -10.46
C ALA A 251 16.30 -8.03 -11.26
N MET A 252 15.16 -7.77 -10.64
CA MET A 252 13.97 -7.23 -11.31
C MET A 252 13.96 -5.72 -11.45
N TYR A 253 14.52 -5.02 -10.47
CA TYR A 253 14.39 -3.56 -10.36
C TYR A 253 15.74 -2.84 -10.28
N GLY A 254 16.86 -3.54 -10.37
CA GLY A 254 18.18 -2.95 -10.15
C GLY A 254 18.36 -2.36 -8.74
N ALA A 255 17.55 -2.84 -7.78
CA ALA A 255 17.54 -2.29 -6.44
C ALA A 255 18.82 -2.65 -5.68
N TYR A 256 19.39 -1.65 -5.01
CA TYR A 256 20.53 -1.87 -4.14
C TYR A 256 20.10 -2.54 -2.84
N HIS A 257 20.88 -3.53 -2.40
CA HIS A 257 20.86 -4.07 -1.05
C HIS A 257 22.30 -4.14 -0.55
N HIS A 258 22.55 -3.58 0.65
CA HIS A 258 23.88 -3.61 1.23
C HIS A 258 24.29 -5.06 1.60
N ILE A 259 25.52 -5.42 1.25
CA ILE A 259 26.10 -6.73 1.55
C ILE A 259 27.13 -6.53 2.65
N THR A 260 26.98 -7.29 3.74
CA THR A 260 27.95 -7.35 4.82
C THR A 260 28.54 -8.73 4.89
N VAL A 261 29.86 -8.84 4.88
CA VAL A 261 30.57 -10.11 5.06
C VAL A 261 30.95 -10.24 6.52
N MET A 262 30.36 -11.23 7.21
CA MET A 262 30.58 -11.44 8.64
C MET A 262 32.07 -11.66 8.94
N GLY A 263 32.58 -10.90 9.91
CA GLY A 263 34.01 -10.92 10.29
C GLY A 263 34.93 -10.16 9.34
N LYS A 264 34.37 -9.44 8.35
CA LYS A 264 35.09 -8.59 7.43
C LYS A 264 34.37 -7.25 7.20
N GLU A 265 33.67 -6.77 8.21
CA GLU A 265 32.80 -5.58 8.14
C GLU A 265 33.58 -4.32 7.75
N ASP A 266 34.86 -4.24 8.17
CA ASP A 266 35.75 -3.11 7.90
C ASP A 266 36.66 -3.34 6.66
N ALA A 267 36.46 -4.41 5.92
CA ALA A 267 37.24 -4.67 4.73
C ALA A 267 36.87 -3.71 3.59
N PRO A 268 37.81 -3.33 2.72
CA PRO A 268 37.51 -2.52 1.55
C PRO A 268 36.46 -3.22 0.67
N CYS A 269 35.50 -2.47 0.18
CA CYS A 269 34.54 -2.90 -0.83
C CYS A 269 34.95 -2.26 -2.18
N ASP A 270 35.06 -3.06 -3.22
CA ASP A 270 35.36 -2.63 -4.60
C ASP A 270 34.06 -2.33 -5.38
#